data_17bb6c8c8f7fb43eb940f3900acd6105
#
_entry.id   17bb6c8c8f7fb43eb940f3900acd6105
#
_cell.length_a   1.000
_cell.length_b   1.000
_cell.length_c   1.000
_cell.angle_alpha   90.00
_cell.angle_beta   90.00
_cell.angle_gamma   90.00
#
_symmetry.space_group_name_H-M   'P 1'
#
loop_
_entity.id
_entity.type
_entity.pdbx_description
1 polymer ?
#
loop_
_entity_poly.entity_id
_entity_poly.type
_entity_poly.pdbx_seq_one_letter_code
_entity_poly.pdbx_strand_id
1 'polypeptide(L)'
;MQADLPDNIRRIALENGFERCHFSRPKLGEKHHAALDDWLEQGMQGDMAWMAEKSRVLRRKHPESMLEDVRTVISVAMRYSPPTYTLNAAIITQDRGVISAYAHGDDYHEVMKKRLKALARDLDALLGPHEQRVYVDTAPVLEHAMAENSGLGWQGKHSLTLNRQLGSWFFLG
;
A
#
# COMPACT_ATOMS: atom_id res chain seq x y z
N MET A 1 -27.65 7.61 -16.29
CA MET A 1 -27.37 7.25 -14.86
C MET A 1 -26.09 7.95 -14.45
N GLN A 2 -26.16 8.86 -13.50
CA GLN A 2 -24.93 9.45 -12.93
C GLN A 2 -24.17 8.31 -12.23
N ALA A 3 -22.89 8.12 -12.61
CA ALA A 3 -22.06 7.13 -11.93
C ALA A 3 -21.98 7.51 -10.43
N ASP A 4 -22.08 6.49 -9.56
CA ASP A 4 -21.94 6.65 -8.12
C ASP A 4 -20.54 7.20 -7.79
N LEU A 5 -20.44 8.00 -6.72
CA LEU A 5 -19.17 8.64 -6.33
C LEU A 5 -18.01 7.65 -6.20
N PRO A 6 -18.15 6.49 -5.54
CA PRO A 6 -17.12 5.45 -5.51
C PRO A 6 -16.67 4.99 -6.90
N ASP A 7 -17.58 4.85 -7.85
CA ASP A 7 -17.24 4.41 -9.20
C ASP A 7 -16.48 5.49 -9.99
N ASN A 8 -16.82 6.76 -9.78
CA ASN A 8 -16.05 7.87 -10.34
C ASN A 8 -14.62 7.88 -9.79
N ILE A 9 -14.44 7.70 -8.49
CA ILE A 9 -13.11 7.64 -7.86
C ILE A 9 -12.31 6.44 -8.40
N ARG A 10 -12.93 5.27 -8.54
CA ARG A 10 -12.28 4.09 -9.15
C ARG A 10 -11.84 4.36 -10.58
N ARG A 11 -12.68 4.99 -11.39
CA ARG A 11 -12.35 5.36 -12.77
C ARG A 11 -11.14 6.30 -12.80
N ILE A 12 -11.13 7.34 -11.97
CA ILE A 12 -10.01 8.28 -11.87
C ILE A 12 -8.73 7.57 -11.42
N ALA A 13 -8.82 6.63 -10.48
CA ALA A 13 -7.67 5.83 -10.07
C ALA A 13 -7.10 4.99 -11.23
N LEU A 14 -7.97 4.36 -12.03
CA LEU A 14 -7.56 3.63 -13.25
C LEU A 14 -6.87 4.55 -14.26
N GLU A 15 -7.41 5.74 -14.49
CA GLU A 15 -6.84 6.76 -15.39
C GLU A 15 -5.45 7.23 -14.91
N ASN A 16 -5.20 7.20 -13.60
CA ASN A 16 -3.91 7.49 -13.01
C ASN A 16 -2.96 6.26 -12.95
N GLY A 17 -3.36 5.13 -13.55
CA GLY A 17 -2.53 3.94 -13.73
C GLY A 17 -2.51 3.01 -12.53
N PHE A 18 -3.57 2.97 -11.74
CA PHE A 18 -3.81 1.97 -10.71
C PHE A 18 -4.79 0.91 -11.21
N GLU A 19 -4.50 -0.37 -10.99
CA GLU A 19 -5.38 -1.47 -11.41
C GLU A 19 -6.53 -1.73 -10.44
N ARG A 20 -6.38 -1.29 -9.18
CA ARG A 20 -7.41 -1.45 -8.13
C ARG A 20 -7.48 -0.20 -7.28
N CYS A 21 -8.71 0.10 -6.85
CA CYS A 21 -9.01 1.18 -5.93
C CYS A 21 -10.14 0.73 -5.01
N HIS A 22 -9.85 0.65 -3.73
CA HIS A 22 -10.76 0.20 -2.69
C HIS A 22 -10.84 1.22 -1.55
N PHE A 23 -11.89 1.15 -0.75
CA PHE A 23 -12.18 2.11 0.30
C PHE A 23 -12.34 1.41 1.64
N SER A 24 -11.81 2.02 2.69
CA SER A 24 -12.06 1.59 4.07
C SER A 24 -12.18 2.78 5.00
N ARG A 25 -12.64 2.53 6.22
CA ARG A 25 -12.50 3.51 7.28
C ARG A 25 -11.06 3.54 7.77
N PRO A 26 -10.56 4.68 8.30
CA PRO A 26 -9.21 4.80 8.85
C PRO A 26 -9.13 4.12 10.23
N LYS A 27 -9.47 2.84 10.30
CA LYS A 27 -9.56 2.09 11.55
C LYS A 27 -9.10 0.66 11.33
N LEU A 28 -8.23 0.18 12.20
CA LEU A 28 -7.77 -1.19 12.21
C LEU A 28 -8.39 -1.97 13.37
N GLY A 29 -8.59 -3.26 13.16
CA GLY A 29 -9.11 -4.15 14.20
C GLY A 29 -8.02 -4.54 15.21
N GLU A 30 -8.45 -4.96 16.40
CA GLU A 30 -7.59 -5.36 17.52
C GLU A 30 -6.55 -6.42 17.15
N LYS A 31 -6.88 -7.33 16.23
CA LYS A 31 -5.93 -8.34 15.72
C LYS A 31 -4.64 -7.74 15.16
N HIS A 32 -4.72 -6.57 14.50
CA HIS A 32 -3.55 -5.90 13.92
C HIS A 32 -2.75 -5.14 14.98
N HIS A 33 -3.44 -4.61 16.00
CA HIS A 33 -2.80 -3.96 17.13
C HIS A 33 -1.99 -4.99 17.94
N ALA A 34 -2.61 -6.10 18.31
CA ALA A 34 -1.96 -7.18 19.04
C ALA A 34 -0.76 -7.77 18.27
N ALA A 35 -0.93 -8.02 16.97
CA ALA A 35 0.15 -8.54 16.15
C ALA A 35 1.36 -7.58 16.06
N LEU A 36 1.12 -6.26 16.03
CA LEU A 36 2.21 -5.28 16.06
C LEU A 36 2.91 -5.26 17.42
N ASP A 37 2.14 -5.34 18.52
CA ASP A 37 2.70 -5.38 19.89
C ASP A 37 3.55 -6.62 20.08
N ASP A 38 3.02 -7.79 19.77
CA ASP A 38 3.74 -9.07 19.88
C ASP A 38 5.04 -9.04 19.05
N TRP A 39 4.99 -8.48 17.84
CA TRP A 39 6.15 -8.36 16.96
C TRP A 39 7.24 -7.46 17.56
N LEU A 40 6.84 -6.34 18.18
CA LEU A 40 7.76 -5.41 18.86
C LEU A 40 8.30 -6.00 20.16
N GLU A 41 7.47 -6.67 20.98
CA GLU A 41 7.87 -7.32 22.24
C GLU A 41 8.90 -8.43 21.98
N GLN A 42 8.80 -9.14 20.87
CA GLN A 42 9.76 -10.15 20.45
C GLN A 42 11.05 -9.56 19.84
N GLY A 43 11.15 -8.24 19.72
CA GLY A 43 12.33 -7.57 19.14
C GLY A 43 12.52 -7.83 17.66
N MET A 44 11.45 -8.20 16.93
CA MET A 44 11.50 -8.56 15.51
C MET A 44 11.89 -7.39 14.59
N GLN A 45 11.85 -6.16 15.07
CA GLN A 45 12.35 -4.98 14.35
C GLN A 45 13.88 -4.94 14.21
N GLY A 46 14.61 -5.77 14.99
CA GLY A 46 16.07 -5.80 14.98
C GLY A 46 16.66 -4.40 15.22
N ASP A 47 17.61 -3.99 14.40
CA ASP A 47 18.28 -2.69 14.49
C ASP A 47 17.42 -1.49 14.06
N MET A 48 16.21 -1.72 13.60
CA MET A 48 15.27 -0.65 13.19
C MET A 48 14.54 -0.04 14.41
N ALA A 49 15.29 0.51 15.37
CA ALA A 49 14.75 1.06 16.61
C ALA A 49 13.62 2.08 16.39
N TRP A 50 13.67 2.83 15.28
CA TRP A 50 12.62 3.78 14.88
C TRP A 50 11.24 3.13 14.70
N MET A 51 11.15 1.83 14.46
CA MET A 51 9.86 1.12 14.35
C MET A 51 9.14 1.01 15.69
N ALA A 52 9.88 0.99 16.80
CA ALA A 52 9.38 0.94 18.16
C ALA A 52 9.11 2.34 18.77
N GLU A 53 9.39 3.41 18.08
CA GLU A 53 9.08 4.76 18.55
C GLU A 53 7.58 4.92 18.82
N LYS A 54 7.23 5.39 20.02
CA LYS A 54 5.84 5.52 20.50
C LYS A 54 4.94 6.26 19.51
N SER A 55 5.43 7.34 18.91
CA SER A 55 4.68 8.12 17.92
C SER A 55 4.40 7.35 16.63
N ARG A 56 5.33 6.51 16.19
CA ARG A 56 5.17 5.66 15.01
C ARG A 56 4.26 4.47 15.27
N VAL A 57 4.39 3.85 16.43
CA VAL A 57 3.49 2.77 16.87
C VAL A 57 2.05 3.28 16.98
N LEU A 58 1.86 4.44 17.61
CA LEU A 58 0.54 5.08 17.72
C LEU A 58 -0.10 5.30 16.34
N ARG A 59 0.64 5.87 15.40
CA ARG A 59 0.13 6.14 14.04
C ARG A 59 -0.20 4.86 13.27
N ARG A 60 0.59 3.78 13.45
CA ARG A 60 0.29 2.48 12.84
C ARG A 60 -0.99 1.86 13.38
N LYS A 61 -1.23 1.98 14.68
CA LYS A 61 -2.45 1.48 15.31
C LYS A 61 -3.66 2.36 15.02
N HIS A 62 -3.44 3.66 14.96
CA HIS A 62 -4.46 4.69 14.87
C HIS A 62 -4.23 5.58 13.62
N PRO A 63 -4.46 5.04 12.40
CA PRO A 63 -4.28 5.81 11.17
C PRO A 63 -5.15 7.06 11.12
N GLU A 64 -6.27 7.10 11.85
CA GLU A 64 -7.10 8.28 12.03
C GLU A 64 -6.36 9.46 12.68
N SER A 65 -5.26 9.20 13.40
CA SER A 65 -4.43 10.25 14.01
C SER A 65 -3.51 10.99 13.03
N MET A 66 -3.42 10.50 11.79
CA MET A 66 -2.49 11.05 10.79
C MET A 66 -3.05 12.24 10.02
N LEU A 67 -4.36 12.38 10.00
CA LEU A 67 -5.05 13.50 9.37
C LEU A 67 -6.33 13.78 10.17
N GLU A 68 -6.52 15.04 10.58
CA GLU A 68 -7.71 15.46 11.31
C GLU A 68 -8.97 15.21 10.48
N ASP A 69 -10.04 14.77 11.14
CA ASP A 69 -11.33 14.44 10.51
C ASP A 69 -11.30 13.46 9.33
N VAL A 70 -10.24 12.69 9.19
CA VAL A 70 -10.17 11.66 8.13
C VAL A 70 -11.30 10.64 8.30
N ARG A 71 -12.02 10.39 7.21
CA ARG A 71 -13.18 9.46 7.19
C ARG A 71 -12.96 8.25 6.32
N THR A 72 -12.08 8.37 5.34
CA THR A 72 -11.89 7.36 4.31
C THR A 72 -10.41 7.18 3.99
N VAL A 73 -9.99 5.93 3.91
CA VAL A 73 -8.71 5.54 3.30
C VAL A 73 -9.02 4.95 1.93
N ILE A 74 -8.33 5.43 0.93
CA ILE A 74 -8.37 4.91 -0.43
C ILE A 74 -7.11 4.06 -0.62
N SER A 75 -7.25 2.74 -0.70
CA SER A 75 -6.16 1.82 -0.98
C SER A 75 -6.11 1.55 -2.47
N VAL A 76 -4.96 1.76 -3.07
CA VAL A 76 -4.74 1.51 -4.50
C VAL A 76 -3.66 0.47 -4.73
N ALA A 77 -3.76 -0.25 -5.84
CA ALA A 77 -2.74 -1.19 -6.27
C ALA A 77 -2.20 -0.81 -7.66
N MET A 78 -0.89 -0.74 -7.77
CA MET A 78 -0.18 -0.54 -9.03
C MET A 78 0.62 -1.80 -9.37
N ARG A 79 0.25 -2.45 -10.46
CA ARG A 79 0.94 -3.66 -10.91
C ARG A 79 2.34 -3.33 -11.43
N TYR A 80 3.29 -4.18 -11.14
CA TYR A 80 4.56 -4.24 -11.84
C TYR A 80 4.68 -5.56 -12.61
N SER A 81 5.24 -5.50 -13.81
CA SER A 81 5.40 -6.70 -14.63
C SER A 81 6.55 -7.55 -14.10
N PRO A 82 6.35 -8.87 -13.91
CA PRO A 82 7.47 -9.74 -13.66
C PRO A 82 8.43 -9.69 -14.86
N PRO A 83 9.74 -9.89 -14.64
CA PRO A 83 10.70 -9.94 -15.72
C PRO A 83 10.34 -11.09 -16.69
N THR A 84 10.55 -10.85 -17.98
CA THR A 84 10.23 -11.82 -19.03
C THR A 84 11.23 -12.97 -19.15
N TYR A 85 12.34 -12.93 -18.40
CA TYR A 85 13.27 -14.05 -18.35
C TYR A 85 12.77 -15.16 -17.45
N THR A 86 12.92 -16.38 -17.89
CA THR A 86 12.54 -17.55 -17.11
C THR A 86 13.36 -17.64 -15.82
N LEU A 87 12.69 -17.77 -14.70
CA LEU A 87 13.30 -17.93 -13.36
C LEU A 87 14.42 -19.00 -13.35
N ASN A 88 14.29 -20.01 -14.21
CA ASN A 88 15.25 -21.08 -14.36
C ASN A 88 16.65 -20.63 -14.83
N ALA A 89 16.74 -19.61 -15.68
CA ALA A 89 18.03 -19.08 -16.12
C ALA A 89 18.76 -18.30 -15.02
N ALA A 90 18.02 -17.65 -14.12
CA ALA A 90 18.59 -16.88 -13.01
C ALA A 90 19.05 -17.78 -11.83
N ILE A 91 18.40 -18.94 -11.63
CA ILE A 91 18.74 -19.87 -10.55
C ILE A 91 19.99 -20.72 -10.91
N ILE A 92 20.30 -20.88 -12.18
CA ILE A 92 21.40 -21.75 -12.67
C ILE A 92 22.77 -21.07 -12.61
N THR A 93 22.87 -19.75 -12.55
CA THR A 93 24.14 -19.04 -12.43
C THR A 93 24.54 -18.90 -10.95
N GLN A 94 25.36 -19.82 -10.47
CA GLN A 94 25.80 -19.88 -9.05
C GLN A 94 26.71 -18.70 -8.64
N ASP A 95 27.22 -17.93 -9.59
CA ASP A 95 28.15 -16.82 -9.40
C ASP A 95 27.49 -15.43 -9.50
N ARG A 96 26.18 -15.37 -9.69
CA ARG A 96 25.45 -14.10 -9.83
C ARG A 96 24.27 -14.00 -8.88
N GLY A 97 24.11 -12.81 -8.27
CA GLY A 97 22.91 -12.47 -7.51
C GLY A 97 21.70 -12.26 -8.41
N VAL A 98 20.50 -12.51 -7.86
CA VAL A 98 19.22 -12.25 -8.53
C VAL A 98 18.59 -11.01 -7.89
N ILE A 99 18.30 -10.00 -8.70
CA ILE A 99 17.60 -8.80 -8.28
C ILE A 99 16.09 -9.04 -8.41
N SER A 100 15.35 -8.75 -7.36
CA SER A 100 13.88 -8.88 -7.35
C SER A 100 13.22 -8.03 -8.43
N ALA A 101 12.16 -8.55 -9.04
CA ALA A 101 11.47 -7.90 -10.15
C ALA A 101 10.99 -6.48 -9.86
N TYR A 102 10.55 -6.22 -8.63
CA TYR A 102 10.07 -4.90 -8.21
C TYR A 102 11.18 -3.83 -8.19
N ALA A 103 12.45 -4.25 -8.10
CA ALA A 103 13.60 -3.36 -8.04
C ALA A 103 14.20 -3.06 -9.43
N HIS A 104 13.60 -3.58 -10.51
CA HIS A 104 14.00 -3.27 -11.88
C HIS A 104 13.35 -1.98 -12.34
N GLY A 105 14.10 -1.10 -12.96
CA GLY A 105 13.62 0.17 -13.51
C GLY A 105 13.73 1.33 -12.52
N ASP A 106 12.80 2.27 -12.64
CA ASP A 106 12.74 3.45 -11.79
C ASP A 106 12.33 3.09 -10.36
N ASP A 107 12.73 3.93 -9.40
CA ASP A 107 12.31 3.79 -8.01
C ASP A 107 10.77 3.87 -7.91
N TYR A 108 10.15 2.76 -7.53
CA TYR A 108 8.70 2.67 -7.45
C TYR A 108 8.09 3.66 -6.45
N HIS A 109 8.80 4.07 -5.41
CA HIS A 109 8.33 5.08 -4.47
C HIS A 109 8.06 6.41 -5.18
N GLU A 110 8.96 6.84 -6.06
CA GLU A 110 8.79 8.08 -6.82
C GLU A 110 7.70 7.95 -7.89
N VAL A 111 7.62 6.80 -8.56
CA VAL A 111 6.58 6.51 -9.55
C VAL A 111 5.19 6.52 -8.91
N MET A 112 5.02 5.77 -7.82
CA MET A 112 3.77 5.70 -7.04
C MET A 112 3.37 7.07 -6.51
N LYS A 113 4.29 7.76 -5.86
CA LYS A 113 4.06 9.08 -5.27
C LYS A 113 3.62 10.11 -6.30
N LYS A 114 4.21 10.08 -7.50
CA LYS A 114 3.79 10.93 -8.62
C LYS A 114 2.36 10.64 -9.03
N ARG A 115 1.99 9.37 -9.20
CA ARG A 115 0.64 8.94 -9.57
C ARG A 115 -0.39 9.24 -8.48
N LEU A 116 -0.05 9.00 -7.21
CA LEU A 116 -0.91 9.33 -6.07
C LEU A 116 -1.17 10.84 -5.96
N LYS A 117 -0.16 11.68 -6.19
CA LYS A 117 -0.34 13.13 -6.24
C LYS A 117 -1.20 13.59 -7.41
N ALA A 118 -1.16 12.88 -8.55
CA ALA A 118 -2.04 13.15 -9.67
C ALA A 118 -3.48 12.76 -9.33
N LEU A 119 -3.69 11.55 -8.80
CA LEU A 119 -4.98 11.10 -8.27
C LEU A 119 -5.56 12.10 -7.26
N ALA A 120 -4.74 12.56 -6.31
CA ALA A 120 -5.15 13.55 -5.30
C ALA A 120 -5.68 14.84 -5.93
N ARG A 121 -4.98 15.39 -6.93
CA ARG A 121 -5.47 16.59 -7.67
C ARG A 121 -6.78 16.35 -8.41
N ASP A 122 -6.94 15.18 -9.02
CA ASP A 122 -8.16 14.83 -9.74
C ASP A 122 -9.34 14.63 -8.79
N LEU A 123 -9.07 14.16 -7.55
CA LEU A 123 -10.06 14.09 -6.48
C LEU A 123 -10.45 15.49 -5.98
N ASP A 124 -9.53 16.43 -5.86
CA ASP A 124 -9.85 17.84 -5.55
C ASP A 124 -10.76 18.46 -6.62
N ALA A 125 -10.52 18.11 -7.89
CA ALA A 125 -11.39 18.57 -8.99
C ALA A 125 -12.79 17.96 -8.94
N LEU A 126 -12.92 16.71 -8.47
CA LEU A 126 -14.19 16.01 -8.37
C LEU A 126 -15.01 16.43 -7.13
N LEU A 127 -14.35 16.56 -5.98
CA LEU A 127 -14.98 16.70 -4.66
C LEU A 127 -14.98 18.14 -4.13
N GLY A 128 -14.21 19.01 -4.76
CA GLY A 128 -13.82 20.30 -4.20
C GLY A 128 -12.61 20.17 -3.26
N PRO A 129 -11.99 21.31 -2.88
CA PRO A 129 -10.81 21.29 -2.01
C PRO A 129 -11.11 20.61 -0.67
N HIS A 130 -10.25 19.67 -0.29
CA HIS A 130 -10.32 18.94 0.97
C HIS A 130 -8.91 18.52 1.41
N GLU A 131 -8.75 18.25 2.70
CA GLU A 131 -7.49 17.74 3.20
C GLU A 131 -7.31 16.25 2.82
N GLN A 132 -6.13 15.95 2.28
CA GLN A 132 -5.74 14.59 1.92
C GLN A 132 -4.22 14.40 2.05
N ARG A 133 -3.81 13.17 2.26
CA ARG A 133 -2.40 12.77 2.33
C ARG A 133 -2.16 11.51 1.54
N VAL A 134 -1.03 11.43 0.88
CA VAL A 134 -0.62 10.27 0.11
C VAL A 134 0.57 9.59 0.77
N TYR A 135 0.55 8.27 0.80
CA TYR A 135 1.59 7.45 1.41
C TYR A 135 2.00 6.33 0.48
N VAL A 136 3.28 6.01 0.53
CA VAL A 136 3.89 4.86 -0.12
C VAL A 136 4.98 4.35 0.81
N ASP A 137 4.82 3.16 1.35
CA ASP A 137 5.79 2.36 2.11
C ASP A 137 6.45 3.07 3.32
N THR A 138 7.02 4.23 3.15
CA THR A 138 7.85 4.92 4.17
C THR A 138 7.07 5.54 5.33
N ALA A 139 5.75 5.63 5.25
CA ALA A 139 4.91 6.19 6.31
C ALA A 139 4.63 5.15 7.42
N PRO A 140 4.35 5.62 8.65
CA PRO A 140 3.95 4.72 9.74
C PRO A 140 2.49 4.25 9.57
N VAL A 141 2.19 3.57 8.47
CA VAL A 141 0.90 2.97 8.13
C VAL A 141 1.07 1.46 7.99
N LEU A 142 0.11 0.68 8.46
CA LEU A 142 0.03 -0.75 8.19
C LEU A 142 -0.71 -0.97 6.85
N GLU A 143 -0.03 -0.71 5.73
CA GLU A 143 -0.63 -0.68 4.40
C GLU A 143 -1.28 -2.01 4.02
N HIS A 144 -0.63 -3.15 4.32
CA HIS A 144 -1.20 -4.47 4.08
C HIS A 144 -2.50 -4.69 4.86
N ALA A 145 -2.56 -4.26 6.12
CA ALA A 145 -3.75 -4.34 6.94
C ALA A 145 -4.87 -3.43 6.42
N MET A 146 -4.54 -2.23 5.95
CA MET A 146 -5.51 -1.33 5.32
C MET A 146 -6.03 -1.88 3.99
N ALA A 147 -5.16 -2.48 3.17
CA ALA A 147 -5.55 -3.15 1.93
C ALA A 147 -6.49 -4.34 2.20
N GLU A 148 -6.21 -5.17 3.22
CA GLU A 148 -7.09 -6.24 3.66
C GLU A 148 -8.44 -5.70 4.15
N ASN A 149 -8.42 -4.66 4.98
CA ASN A 149 -9.62 -4.03 5.53
C ASN A 149 -10.52 -3.41 4.45
N SER A 150 -9.93 -2.92 3.37
CA SER A 150 -10.66 -2.38 2.22
C SER A 150 -11.22 -3.45 1.27
N GLY A 151 -10.83 -4.73 1.46
CA GLY A 151 -11.16 -5.81 0.55
C GLY A 151 -10.35 -5.81 -0.75
N LEU A 152 -9.26 -5.05 -0.82
CA LEU A 152 -8.36 -5.05 -1.97
C LEU A 152 -7.68 -6.43 -2.13
N GLY A 153 -7.37 -7.09 -1.01
CA GLY A 153 -6.76 -8.40 -1.00
C GLY A 153 -6.71 -8.99 0.40
N TRP A 154 -5.83 -9.94 0.63
CA TRP A 154 -5.55 -10.53 1.94
C TRP A 154 -4.05 -10.70 2.14
N GLN A 155 -3.59 -10.68 3.37
CA GLN A 155 -2.19 -10.91 3.69
C GLN A 155 -1.88 -12.41 3.66
N GLY A 156 -0.94 -12.81 2.80
CA GLY A 156 -0.44 -14.18 2.72
C GLY A 156 0.50 -14.52 3.87
N LYS A 157 0.79 -15.81 4.07
CA LYS A 157 1.78 -16.29 5.08
C LYS A 157 3.20 -15.77 4.83
N HIS A 158 3.51 -15.37 3.62
CA HIS A 158 4.78 -14.73 3.21
C HIS A 158 4.78 -13.21 3.40
N SER A 159 3.82 -12.66 4.15
CA SER A 159 3.62 -11.25 4.48
C SER A 159 3.20 -10.32 3.33
N LEU A 160 3.20 -10.75 2.08
CA LEU A 160 2.72 -9.94 0.95
C LEU A 160 1.19 -9.93 0.86
N THR A 161 0.63 -8.84 0.34
CA THR A 161 -0.79 -8.80 -0.02
C THR A 161 -1.02 -9.60 -1.30
N LEU A 162 -2.04 -10.44 -1.28
CA LEU A 162 -2.51 -11.24 -2.40
C LEU A 162 -3.85 -10.71 -2.92
N ASN A 163 -3.99 -10.65 -4.23
CA ASN A 163 -5.25 -10.34 -4.90
C ASN A 163 -5.54 -11.42 -5.94
N ARG A 164 -6.79 -11.85 -6.08
CA ARG A 164 -7.16 -12.96 -7.00
C ARG A 164 -6.78 -12.71 -8.46
N GLN A 165 -6.75 -11.45 -8.89
CA GLN A 165 -6.50 -11.08 -10.28
C GLN A 165 -5.08 -10.56 -10.53
N LEU A 166 -4.45 -9.96 -9.49
CA LEU A 166 -3.11 -9.38 -9.59
C LEU A 166 -2.01 -10.33 -9.06
N GLY A 167 -2.40 -11.43 -8.36
CA GLY A 167 -1.43 -12.24 -7.62
C GLY A 167 -0.83 -11.44 -6.47
N SER A 168 0.51 -11.43 -6.36
CA SER A 168 1.29 -10.61 -5.42
C SER A 168 2.19 -9.58 -6.12
N TRP A 169 1.99 -9.34 -7.42
CA TRP A 169 2.85 -8.54 -8.27
C TRP A 169 2.34 -7.10 -8.41
N PHE A 170 2.19 -6.42 -7.29
CA PHE A 170 1.73 -5.02 -7.25
C PHE A 170 2.28 -4.30 -6.02
N PHE A 171 2.38 -2.98 -6.14
CA PHE A 171 2.66 -2.06 -5.05
C PHE A 171 1.35 -1.55 -4.46
N LEU A 172 1.36 -1.20 -3.17
CA LEU A 172 0.27 -0.56 -2.45
C LEU A 172 0.54 0.94 -2.28
N GLY A 173 -0.57 1.70 -2.23
CA GLY A 173 -0.54 3.12 -1.92
C GLY A 173 -1.87 3.59 -1.37
#